data_6cc3e5301b4194f0e193e277b9c990ad
#
_entry.id   6cc3e5301b4194f0e193e277b9c990ad
#
_cell.length_a   1.000
_cell.length_b   1.000
_cell.length_c   1.000
_cell.angle_alpha   90.00
_cell.angle_beta   90.00
_cell.angle_gamma   90.00
#
_symmetry.space_group_name_H-M   'P 1'
#
loop_
_entity.id
_entity.type
_entity.pdbx_description
1 polymer ?
#
loop_
_entity_poly.entity_id
_entity_poly.type
_entity_poly.pdbx_seq_one_letter_code
_entity_poly.pdbx_strand_id
1 'polypeptide(L)'
;MLEMPPLQFAEVNGIRMGFYEAGPHSDAPPVILCHGWPEMAFSWRYQIKALSEAGIRVIAPDQRGYGATDRPEPVEAYDLEHLTGDLVGLLDHLKIDKAIFVGHDWGGFVVWQMALRHRDRVAGVVGVNTPHTARAPADPIELLRKRFGDSMYIVQFQDPAREPDRIFGSRVEQTFDAFMRKPPPRKDDAPGEAPTAGVGASPKTNLAFPQM
;
A
#
# COMPACT_ATOMS: atom_id res chain seq x y z
N MET A 1 9.71 -12.94 18.00
CA MET A 1 9.40 -12.44 16.64
C MET A 1 7.89 -12.46 16.48
N LEU A 2 7.25 -11.41 15.96
CA LEU A 2 5.81 -11.46 15.68
C LEU A 2 5.58 -12.44 14.52
N GLU A 3 4.78 -13.46 14.79
CA GLU A 3 4.44 -14.49 13.81
C GLU A 3 3.22 -14.04 13.01
N MET A 4 3.29 -14.15 11.69
CA MET A 4 2.14 -13.90 10.82
C MET A 4 1.18 -15.08 10.91
N PRO A 5 -0.14 -14.85 10.73
CA PRO A 5 -1.09 -15.95 10.52
C PRO A 5 -0.67 -16.81 9.33
N PRO A 6 -1.22 -18.02 9.18
CA PRO A 6 -0.97 -18.83 7.99
C PRO A 6 -1.35 -18.11 6.72
N LEU A 7 -0.48 -18.20 5.70
CA LEU A 7 -0.76 -17.69 4.36
C LEU A 7 -1.87 -18.53 3.71
N GLN A 8 -2.87 -17.85 3.20
CA GLN A 8 -3.99 -18.44 2.46
C GLN A 8 -4.02 -17.89 1.04
N PHE A 9 -4.79 -18.52 0.15
CA PHE A 9 -4.92 -18.10 -1.24
C PHE A 9 -6.37 -18.08 -1.69
N ALA A 10 -6.68 -17.14 -2.58
CA ALA A 10 -7.97 -17.00 -3.24
C ALA A 10 -7.75 -16.78 -4.75
N GLU A 11 -8.55 -17.46 -5.57
CA GLU A 11 -8.64 -17.16 -7.00
C GLU A 11 -9.65 -16.01 -7.15
N VAL A 12 -9.17 -14.82 -7.51
CA VAL A 12 -9.97 -13.61 -7.57
C VAL A 12 -9.60 -12.79 -8.80
N ASN A 13 -10.58 -12.28 -9.52
CA ASN A 13 -10.38 -11.31 -10.61
C ASN A 13 -9.23 -11.69 -11.59
N GLY A 14 -9.11 -13.01 -11.89
CA GLY A 14 -8.11 -13.54 -12.83
C GLY A 14 -6.70 -13.67 -12.28
N ILE A 15 -6.51 -13.57 -10.98
CA ILE A 15 -5.23 -13.79 -10.28
C ILE A 15 -5.40 -14.71 -9.08
N ARG A 16 -4.30 -15.36 -8.68
CA ARG A 16 -4.18 -16.04 -7.40
C ARG A 16 -3.63 -15.07 -6.37
N MET A 17 -4.47 -14.65 -5.42
CA MET A 17 -4.12 -13.68 -4.38
C MET A 17 -3.74 -14.39 -3.09
N GLY A 18 -2.57 -14.06 -2.55
CA GLY A 18 -2.14 -14.45 -1.19
C GLY A 18 -2.71 -13.48 -0.16
N PHE A 19 -3.19 -13.99 0.97
CA PHE A 19 -3.67 -13.16 2.07
C PHE A 19 -3.47 -13.84 3.43
N TYR A 20 -3.54 -13.04 4.48
CA TYR A 20 -3.46 -13.47 5.88
C TYR A 20 -4.75 -13.08 6.59
N GLU A 21 -5.26 -13.96 7.44
CA GLU A 21 -6.48 -13.72 8.18
C GLU A 21 -6.30 -14.07 9.65
N ALA A 22 -6.84 -13.23 10.53
CA ALA A 22 -6.83 -13.43 11.99
C ALA A 22 -8.09 -12.86 12.65
N GLY A 23 -8.33 -13.25 13.88
CA GLY A 23 -9.47 -12.82 14.70
C GLY A 23 -10.72 -13.66 14.49
N PRO A 24 -11.73 -13.49 15.34
CA PRO A 24 -12.95 -14.28 15.32
C PRO A 24 -13.87 -13.86 14.17
N HIS A 25 -14.60 -14.82 13.63
CA HIS A 25 -15.72 -14.55 12.74
C HIS A 25 -16.90 -14.01 13.57
N SER A 26 -17.49 -12.91 13.11
CA SER A 26 -18.64 -12.25 13.74
C SER A 26 -19.52 -11.58 12.67
N ASP A 27 -20.68 -11.07 13.06
CA ASP A 27 -21.57 -10.31 12.19
C ASP A 27 -21.05 -8.88 11.91
N ALA A 28 -20.04 -8.41 12.67
CA ALA A 28 -19.43 -7.11 12.43
C ALA A 28 -18.58 -7.13 11.15
N PRO A 29 -18.58 -6.05 10.37
CA PRO A 29 -17.75 -5.95 9.19
C PRO A 29 -16.26 -6.13 9.54
N PRO A 30 -15.54 -7.05 8.86
CA PRO A 30 -14.12 -7.23 9.08
C PRO A 30 -13.30 -6.04 8.57
N VAL A 31 -12.03 -6.00 8.96
CA VAL A 31 -11.06 -5.00 8.51
C VAL A 31 -10.17 -5.60 7.42
N ILE A 32 -10.09 -4.95 6.25
CA ILE A 32 -9.15 -5.28 5.17
C ILE A 32 -7.99 -4.29 5.23
N LEU A 33 -6.76 -4.79 5.32
CA LEU A 33 -5.53 -3.98 5.44
C LEU A 33 -4.76 -3.99 4.11
N CYS A 34 -4.79 -2.89 3.37
CA CYS A 34 -4.11 -2.72 2.09
C CYS A 34 -2.78 -1.98 2.31
N HIS A 35 -1.66 -2.66 2.00
CA HIS A 35 -0.31 -2.12 2.15
C HIS A 35 0.07 -1.15 1.02
N GLY A 36 1.18 -0.46 1.16
CA GLY A 36 1.76 0.44 0.16
C GLY A 36 2.97 -0.13 -0.58
N TRP A 37 3.76 0.77 -1.13
CA TRP A 37 5.03 0.48 -1.77
C TRP A 37 6.20 1.00 -0.90
N PRO A 38 7.30 0.29 -0.75
CA PRO A 38 7.65 -1.07 -1.22
C PRO A 38 7.31 -2.16 -0.18
N GLU A 39 6.08 -2.24 0.20
CA GLU A 39 5.59 -3.08 1.30
C GLU A 39 4.86 -4.34 0.79
N MET A 40 4.39 -5.16 1.74
CA MET A 40 3.50 -6.31 1.56
C MET A 40 2.65 -6.46 2.83
N ALA A 41 1.75 -7.43 2.88
CA ALA A 41 0.88 -7.68 4.05
C ALA A 41 1.67 -7.79 5.38
N PHE A 42 2.92 -8.22 5.34
CA PHE A 42 3.81 -8.28 6.51
C PHE A 42 4.00 -6.93 7.21
N SER A 43 3.85 -5.81 6.51
CA SER A 43 3.91 -4.47 7.12
C SER A 43 2.86 -4.29 8.21
N TRP A 44 1.71 -4.95 8.07
CA TRP A 44 0.59 -4.91 8.98
C TRP A 44 0.65 -5.89 10.16
N ARG A 45 1.75 -6.63 10.35
CA ARG A 45 1.90 -7.68 11.38
C ARG A 45 1.51 -7.24 12.80
N TYR A 46 1.80 -5.98 13.16
CA TYR A 46 1.43 -5.43 14.48
C TYR A 46 -0.05 -5.12 14.57
N GLN A 47 -0.63 -4.56 13.51
CA GLN A 47 -2.06 -4.25 13.42
C GLN A 47 -2.91 -5.52 13.35
N ILE A 48 -2.46 -6.53 12.59
CA ILE A 48 -3.11 -7.85 12.54
C ILE A 48 -3.21 -8.42 13.95
N LYS A 49 -2.10 -8.44 14.70
CA LYS A 49 -2.09 -8.93 16.08
C LYS A 49 -3.02 -8.11 16.96
N ALA A 50 -2.87 -6.79 16.99
CA ALA A 50 -3.63 -5.92 17.88
C ALA A 50 -5.15 -5.97 17.60
N LEU A 51 -5.56 -5.97 16.34
CA LEU A 51 -6.96 -6.04 15.95
C LEU A 51 -7.57 -7.40 16.28
N SER A 52 -6.85 -8.50 15.99
CA SER A 52 -7.34 -9.85 16.31
C SER A 52 -7.48 -10.09 17.80
N GLU A 53 -6.55 -9.60 18.61
CA GLU A 53 -6.62 -9.66 20.08
C GLU A 53 -7.76 -8.80 20.65
N ALA A 54 -8.14 -7.72 19.94
CA ALA A 54 -9.33 -6.92 20.26
C ALA A 54 -10.65 -7.56 19.79
N GLY A 55 -10.63 -8.78 19.25
CA GLY A 55 -11.81 -9.48 18.78
C GLY A 55 -12.32 -9.04 17.41
N ILE A 56 -11.49 -8.37 16.61
CA ILE A 56 -11.84 -7.90 15.26
C ILE A 56 -11.27 -8.89 14.23
N ARG A 57 -12.13 -9.35 13.31
CA ARG A 57 -11.69 -10.11 12.14
C ARG A 57 -10.91 -9.20 11.21
N VAL A 58 -9.67 -9.58 10.88
CA VAL A 58 -8.76 -8.80 10.05
C VAL A 58 -8.21 -9.65 8.91
N ILE A 59 -8.19 -9.09 7.70
CA ILE A 59 -7.67 -9.73 6.51
C ILE A 59 -6.63 -8.77 5.88
N ALA A 60 -5.44 -9.29 5.58
CA ALA A 60 -4.37 -8.52 4.96
C ALA A 60 -3.91 -9.23 3.68
N PRO A 61 -4.38 -8.83 2.49
CA PRO A 61 -3.89 -9.35 1.23
C PRO A 61 -2.51 -8.78 0.91
N ASP A 62 -1.67 -9.59 0.26
CA ASP A 62 -0.64 -9.08 -0.61
C ASP A 62 -1.33 -8.56 -1.88
N GLN A 63 -1.25 -7.28 -2.16
CA GLN A 63 -1.92 -6.72 -3.33
C GLN A 63 -1.31 -7.26 -4.63
N ARG A 64 -2.05 -7.16 -5.74
CA ARG A 64 -1.60 -7.58 -7.09
C ARG A 64 -0.17 -7.09 -7.35
N GLY A 65 0.73 -7.98 -7.74
CA GLY A 65 2.13 -7.69 -8.01
C GLY A 65 3.07 -7.80 -6.81
N TYR A 66 2.54 -8.06 -5.61
CA TYR A 66 3.34 -8.12 -4.37
C TYR A 66 3.29 -9.49 -3.70
N GLY A 67 4.31 -9.74 -2.87
CA GLY A 67 4.37 -10.89 -1.97
C GLY A 67 4.07 -12.22 -2.66
N ALA A 68 3.06 -12.93 -2.15
CA ALA A 68 2.63 -14.23 -2.65
C ALA A 68 1.53 -14.14 -3.74
N THR A 69 1.12 -12.95 -4.12
CA THR A 69 0.10 -12.71 -5.16
C THR A 69 0.72 -12.68 -6.55
N ASP A 70 -0.04 -13.13 -7.54
CA ASP A 70 0.37 -13.12 -8.95
C ASP A 70 0.77 -11.73 -9.44
N ARG A 71 1.66 -11.71 -10.44
CA ARG A 71 2.25 -10.52 -11.04
C ARG A 71 2.02 -10.51 -12.55
N PRO A 72 0.83 -10.12 -13.02
CA PRO A 72 0.57 -9.96 -14.44
C PRO A 72 1.57 -9.00 -15.09
N GLU A 73 2.08 -9.32 -16.27
CA GLU A 73 3.06 -8.48 -16.97
C GLU A 73 2.49 -7.18 -17.54
N PRO A 74 1.25 -7.14 -18.10
CA PRO A 74 0.69 -5.93 -18.68
C PRO A 74 0.51 -4.83 -17.65
N VAL A 75 0.96 -3.61 -17.95
CA VAL A 75 0.81 -2.44 -17.06
C VAL A 75 -0.66 -2.13 -16.80
N GLU A 76 -1.51 -2.34 -17.79
CA GLU A 76 -2.95 -2.13 -17.72
C GLU A 76 -3.63 -3.03 -16.68
N ALA A 77 -3.00 -4.15 -16.32
CA ALA A 77 -3.49 -5.04 -15.28
C ALA A 77 -3.41 -4.42 -13.86
N TYR A 78 -2.80 -3.26 -13.72
CA TYR A 78 -2.59 -2.57 -12.43
C TYR A 78 -3.39 -1.28 -12.28
N ASP A 79 -4.38 -1.06 -13.12
CA ASP A 79 -5.28 0.06 -12.98
C ASP A 79 -6.19 -0.08 -11.74
N LEU A 80 -6.87 1.00 -11.38
CA LEU A 80 -7.74 1.03 -10.20
C LEU A 80 -8.97 0.13 -10.32
N GLU A 81 -9.39 -0.24 -11.54
CA GLU A 81 -10.47 -1.19 -11.76
C GLU A 81 -10.05 -2.60 -11.36
N HIS A 82 -8.86 -3.03 -11.80
CA HIS A 82 -8.29 -4.31 -11.41
C HIS A 82 -7.98 -4.38 -9.91
N LEU A 83 -7.31 -3.37 -9.36
CA LEU A 83 -6.91 -3.35 -7.95
C LEU A 83 -8.12 -3.36 -6.99
N THR A 84 -9.19 -2.63 -7.32
CA THR A 84 -10.43 -2.67 -6.53
C THR A 84 -11.25 -3.92 -6.77
N GLY A 85 -11.26 -4.44 -8.02
CA GLY A 85 -11.88 -5.70 -8.38
C GLY A 85 -11.29 -6.90 -7.63
N ASP A 86 -9.99 -6.89 -7.38
CA ASP A 86 -9.31 -7.91 -6.57
C ASP A 86 -9.86 -7.96 -5.14
N LEU A 87 -10.05 -6.79 -4.53
CA LEU A 87 -10.59 -6.69 -3.18
C LEU A 87 -12.07 -7.12 -3.13
N VAL A 88 -12.87 -6.79 -4.14
CA VAL A 88 -14.24 -7.30 -4.28
C VAL A 88 -14.23 -8.82 -4.40
N GLY A 89 -13.39 -9.37 -5.28
CA GLY A 89 -13.24 -10.81 -5.44
C GLY A 89 -12.80 -11.51 -4.16
N LEU A 90 -11.93 -10.88 -3.36
CA LEU A 90 -11.54 -11.42 -2.05
C LEU A 90 -12.72 -11.44 -1.07
N LEU A 91 -13.54 -10.38 -1.03
CA LEU A 91 -14.77 -10.37 -0.22
C LEU A 91 -15.72 -11.49 -0.65
N ASP A 92 -15.92 -11.68 -1.95
CA ASP A 92 -16.79 -12.72 -2.50
C ASP A 92 -16.30 -14.13 -2.14
N HIS A 93 -14.99 -14.36 -2.28
CA HIS A 93 -14.35 -15.62 -1.88
C HIS A 93 -14.59 -15.94 -0.40
N LEU A 94 -14.46 -14.93 0.46
CA LEU A 94 -14.63 -15.05 1.91
C LEU A 94 -16.10 -14.94 2.37
N LYS A 95 -17.04 -14.75 1.43
CA LYS A 95 -18.49 -14.55 1.70
C LYS A 95 -18.75 -13.38 2.65
N ILE A 96 -18.02 -12.28 2.43
CA ILE A 96 -18.14 -11.04 3.18
C ILE A 96 -18.95 -10.05 2.36
N ASP A 97 -20.06 -9.55 2.90
CA ASP A 97 -20.89 -8.55 2.23
C ASP A 97 -20.19 -7.19 2.20
N LYS A 98 -19.75 -6.69 3.35
CA LYS A 98 -19.09 -5.39 3.49
C LYS A 98 -17.89 -5.49 4.42
N ALA A 99 -16.89 -4.62 4.19
CA ALA A 99 -15.73 -4.51 5.05
C ALA A 99 -15.34 -3.05 5.33
N ILE A 100 -14.56 -2.85 6.39
CA ILE A 100 -13.83 -1.61 6.63
C ILE A 100 -12.47 -1.74 5.95
N PHE A 101 -12.18 -0.83 5.04
CA PHE A 101 -10.92 -0.82 4.31
C PHE A 101 -9.94 0.17 4.92
N VAL A 102 -8.75 -0.31 5.27
CA VAL A 102 -7.64 0.49 5.81
C VAL A 102 -6.50 0.42 4.81
N GLY A 103 -6.02 1.55 4.33
CA GLY A 103 -4.95 1.59 3.34
C GLY A 103 -3.85 2.57 3.71
N HIS A 104 -2.60 2.13 3.53
CA HIS A 104 -1.40 2.95 3.70
C HIS A 104 -0.75 3.19 2.33
N ASP A 105 -0.26 4.41 2.08
CA ASP A 105 0.45 4.79 0.86
C ASP A 105 -0.36 4.43 -0.41
N TRP A 106 0.14 3.59 -1.33
CA TRP A 106 -0.61 3.12 -2.49
C TRP A 106 -1.89 2.37 -2.11
N GLY A 107 -1.87 1.58 -1.04
CA GLY A 107 -3.08 0.95 -0.49
C GLY A 107 -4.13 1.97 -0.09
N GLY A 108 -3.72 3.17 0.36
CA GLY A 108 -4.63 4.28 0.64
C GLY A 108 -5.37 4.76 -0.61
N PHE A 109 -4.68 4.89 -1.76
CA PHE A 109 -5.36 5.21 -3.02
C PHE A 109 -6.39 4.15 -3.40
N VAL A 110 -6.05 2.88 -3.27
CA VAL A 110 -6.96 1.76 -3.59
C VAL A 110 -8.20 1.79 -2.69
N VAL A 111 -8.06 1.96 -1.37
CA VAL A 111 -9.22 1.92 -0.46
C VAL A 111 -10.15 3.13 -0.62
N TRP A 112 -9.64 4.30 -0.99
CA TRP A 112 -10.49 5.42 -1.36
C TRP A 112 -11.28 5.15 -2.63
N GLN A 113 -10.71 4.43 -3.60
CA GLN A 113 -11.43 4.03 -4.80
C GLN A 113 -12.47 2.95 -4.52
N MET A 114 -12.29 2.10 -3.52
CA MET A 114 -13.35 1.19 -3.07
C MET A 114 -14.62 1.96 -2.69
N ALA A 115 -14.50 3.04 -1.92
CA ALA A 115 -15.65 3.86 -1.53
C ALA A 115 -16.35 4.56 -2.71
N LEU A 116 -15.64 4.84 -3.78
CA LEU A 116 -16.17 5.49 -4.98
C LEU A 116 -16.80 4.49 -5.98
N ARG A 117 -16.17 3.32 -6.16
CA ARG A 117 -16.53 2.35 -7.20
C ARG A 117 -17.45 1.22 -6.69
N HIS A 118 -17.28 0.83 -5.42
CA HIS A 118 -17.93 -0.33 -4.80
C HIS A 118 -18.56 0.04 -3.45
N ARG A 119 -19.31 1.13 -3.43
CA ARG A 119 -19.89 1.71 -2.21
C ARG A 119 -20.73 0.72 -1.40
N ASP A 120 -21.40 -0.19 -2.08
CA ASP A 120 -22.21 -1.26 -1.50
C ASP A 120 -21.38 -2.30 -0.73
N ARG A 121 -20.08 -2.40 -1.01
CA ARG A 121 -19.13 -3.32 -0.36
C ARG A 121 -18.31 -2.67 0.77
N VAL A 122 -18.55 -1.38 1.04
CA VAL A 122 -17.75 -0.59 2.00
C VAL A 122 -18.59 -0.23 3.22
N ALA A 123 -18.13 -0.66 4.40
CA ALA A 123 -18.65 -0.25 5.70
C ALA A 123 -17.92 1.00 6.25
N GLY A 124 -16.67 1.21 5.87
CA GLY A 124 -15.87 2.37 6.24
C GLY A 124 -14.51 2.37 5.55
N VAL A 125 -13.85 3.54 5.52
CA VAL A 125 -12.49 3.71 4.98
C VAL A 125 -11.61 4.46 5.96
N VAL A 126 -10.38 3.99 6.10
CA VAL A 126 -9.31 4.65 6.86
C VAL A 126 -8.09 4.81 5.96
N GLY A 127 -7.72 6.05 5.65
CA GLY A 127 -6.48 6.37 4.93
C GLY A 127 -5.35 6.66 5.92
N VAL A 128 -4.31 5.84 5.89
CA VAL A 128 -3.10 6.03 6.71
C VAL A 128 -2.04 6.70 5.83
N ASN A 129 -1.64 7.92 6.18
CA ASN A 129 -0.72 8.79 5.42
C ASN A 129 -1.18 9.14 3.98
N THR A 130 -2.38 8.71 3.57
CA THR A 130 -2.93 8.98 2.25
C THR A 130 -4.34 9.55 2.40
N PRO A 131 -4.49 10.87 2.51
CA PRO A 131 -5.80 11.50 2.61
C PRO A 131 -6.57 11.37 1.30
N HIS A 132 -7.89 11.37 1.38
CA HIS A 132 -8.71 11.52 0.18
C HIS A 132 -8.42 12.86 -0.49
N THR A 133 -8.16 12.84 -1.78
CA THR A 133 -7.96 14.04 -2.60
C THR A 133 -8.95 14.05 -3.76
N ALA A 134 -9.43 15.22 -4.12
CA ALA A 134 -10.19 15.39 -5.35
C ALA A 134 -9.31 15.04 -6.56
N ARG A 135 -9.97 14.73 -7.69
CA ARG A 135 -9.27 14.49 -8.95
C ARG A 135 -8.37 15.68 -9.28
N ALA A 136 -7.11 15.40 -9.60
CA ALA A 136 -6.18 16.43 -10.03
C ALA A 136 -6.68 17.14 -11.30
N PRO A 137 -6.43 18.46 -11.44
CA PRO A 137 -6.88 19.25 -12.60
C PRO A 137 -6.12 18.93 -13.89
N ALA A 138 -5.00 18.20 -13.78
CA ALA A 138 -4.15 17.76 -14.90
C ALA A 138 -3.55 16.39 -14.56
N ASP A 139 -2.75 15.85 -15.50
CA ASP A 139 -2.02 14.60 -15.27
C ASP A 139 -1.18 14.68 -13.99
N PRO A 140 -1.39 13.77 -13.01
CA PRO A 140 -0.65 13.79 -11.74
C PRO A 140 0.87 13.68 -11.92
N ILE A 141 1.34 12.93 -12.93
CA ILE A 141 2.77 12.75 -13.20
C ILE A 141 3.38 14.05 -13.70
N GLU A 142 2.70 14.76 -14.60
CA GLU A 142 3.15 16.07 -15.06
C GLU A 142 3.18 17.10 -13.92
N LEU A 143 2.20 17.08 -13.03
CA LEU A 143 2.19 17.94 -11.85
C LEU A 143 3.35 17.63 -10.90
N LEU A 144 3.65 16.35 -10.67
CA LEU A 144 4.80 15.91 -9.87
C LEU A 144 6.12 16.31 -10.52
N ARG A 145 6.26 16.09 -11.84
CA ARG A 145 7.44 16.49 -12.61
C ARG A 145 7.68 18.00 -12.53
N LYS A 146 6.64 18.81 -12.73
CA LYS A 146 6.73 20.26 -12.63
C LYS A 146 7.13 20.74 -11.23
N ARG A 147 6.66 20.07 -10.20
CA ARG A 147 6.90 20.49 -8.81
C ARG A 147 8.23 20.00 -8.24
N PHE A 148 8.65 18.79 -8.57
CA PHE A 148 9.77 18.09 -7.93
C PHE A 148 10.90 17.72 -8.90
N GLY A 149 10.69 17.88 -10.21
CA GLY A 149 11.66 17.53 -11.26
C GLY A 149 11.62 16.07 -11.67
N ASP A 150 12.42 15.73 -12.69
CA ASP A 150 12.50 14.37 -13.25
C ASP A 150 13.16 13.36 -12.31
N SER A 151 13.89 13.81 -11.29
CA SER A 151 14.49 12.95 -10.27
C SER A 151 13.49 12.44 -9.23
N MET A 152 12.23 12.89 -9.27
CA MET A 152 11.18 12.37 -8.38
C MET A 152 10.90 10.92 -8.72
N TYR A 153 10.99 10.02 -7.72
CA TYR A 153 10.93 8.57 -7.94
C TYR A 153 9.64 8.10 -8.65
N ILE A 154 8.47 8.70 -8.33
CA ILE A 154 7.21 8.36 -9.02
C ILE A 154 7.27 8.74 -10.51
N VAL A 155 7.95 9.84 -10.86
CA VAL A 155 8.16 10.24 -12.25
C VAL A 155 9.09 9.26 -12.96
N GLN A 156 10.15 8.83 -12.28
CA GLN A 156 11.08 7.82 -12.81
C GLN A 156 10.43 6.45 -13.02
N PHE A 157 9.46 6.08 -12.17
CA PHE A 157 8.71 4.83 -12.32
C PHE A 157 7.86 4.78 -13.60
N GLN A 158 7.67 5.90 -14.27
CA GLN A 158 6.99 5.94 -15.57
C GLN A 158 7.92 5.61 -16.76
N ASP A 159 9.20 5.31 -16.49
CA ASP A 159 10.15 4.94 -17.55
C ASP A 159 9.75 3.61 -18.20
N PRO A 160 9.42 3.61 -19.52
CA PRO A 160 9.04 2.40 -20.24
C PRO A 160 10.18 1.38 -20.34
N ALA A 161 11.44 1.79 -20.16
CA ALA A 161 12.59 0.91 -20.11
C ALA A 161 12.72 0.14 -18.78
N ARG A 162 11.86 0.45 -17.78
CA ARG A 162 11.83 -0.19 -16.46
C ARG A 162 13.20 -0.13 -15.75
N GLU A 163 13.94 0.96 -15.93
CA GLU A 163 15.23 1.17 -15.30
C GLU A 163 15.16 1.11 -13.75
N PRO A 164 14.14 1.73 -13.11
CA PRO A 164 13.97 1.60 -11.66
C PRO A 164 13.83 0.15 -11.20
N ASP A 165 13.08 -0.69 -11.91
CA ASP A 165 12.90 -2.11 -11.57
C ASP A 165 14.24 -2.85 -11.54
N ARG A 166 15.10 -2.61 -12.56
CA ARG A 166 16.43 -3.22 -12.62
C ARG A 166 17.34 -2.76 -11.48
N ILE A 167 17.31 -1.46 -11.17
CA ILE A 167 18.12 -0.87 -10.11
C ILE A 167 17.70 -1.43 -8.76
N PHE A 168 16.41 -1.40 -8.44
CA PHE A 168 15.90 -1.88 -7.16
C PHE A 168 16.09 -3.39 -7.01
N GLY A 169 15.80 -4.16 -8.05
CA GLY A 169 16.01 -5.61 -8.04
C GLY A 169 17.47 -6.04 -7.88
N SER A 170 18.43 -5.24 -8.39
CA SER A 170 19.85 -5.52 -8.24
C SER A 170 20.43 -5.07 -6.89
N ARG A 171 19.72 -4.24 -6.13
CA ARG A 171 20.18 -3.61 -4.88
C ARG A 171 19.10 -3.61 -3.80
N VAL A 172 18.45 -4.75 -3.60
CA VAL A 172 17.27 -4.88 -2.71
C VAL A 172 17.54 -4.34 -1.32
N GLU A 173 18.63 -4.73 -0.68
CA GLU A 173 18.99 -4.28 0.67
C GLU A 173 19.15 -2.75 0.74
N GLN A 174 19.88 -2.16 -0.21
CA GLN A 174 20.05 -0.70 -0.28
C GLN A 174 18.74 0.02 -0.55
N THR A 175 17.84 -0.57 -1.35
CA THR A 175 16.53 -0.04 -1.63
C THR A 175 15.71 0.04 -0.34
N PHE A 176 15.64 -1.05 0.42
CA PHE A 176 14.92 -1.05 1.69
C PHE A 176 15.56 -0.13 2.73
N ASP A 177 16.89 -0.08 2.81
CA ASP A 177 17.58 0.89 3.66
C ASP A 177 17.24 2.33 3.32
N ALA A 178 17.09 2.65 2.04
CA ALA A 178 16.75 4.01 1.60
C ALA A 178 15.31 4.40 1.90
N PHE A 179 14.35 3.49 1.72
CA PHE A 179 12.92 3.79 1.84
C PHE A 179 12.32 3.46 3.21
N MET A 180 12.83 2.43 3.89
CA MET A 180 12.20 1.89 5.11
C MET A 180 13.01 2.18 6.39
N ARG A 181 14.23 2.67 6.26
CA ARG A 181 15.05 2.99 7.42
C ARG A 181 14.56 4.25 8.11
N LYS A 182 14.46 4.22 9.42
CA LYS A 182 14.21 5.43 10.20
C LYS A 182 15.33 6.45 9.93
N PRO A 183 15.01 7.66 9.47
CA PRO A 183 16.04 8.69 9.27
C PRO A 183 16.76 8.95 10.60
N PRO A 184 18.08 9.26 10.58
CA PRO A 184 18.79 9.64 11.77
C PRO A 184 18.09 10.86 12.40
N PRO A 185 18.09 10.98 13.75
CA PRO A 185 17.49 12.13 14.42
C PRO A 185 18.10 13.42 13.84
N ARG A 186 17.27 14.39 13.56
CA ARG A 186 17.76 15.72 13.13
C ARG A 186 18.53 16.33 14.29
N LYS A 187 19.56 17.11 13.99
CA LYS A 187 20.37 17.80 15.02
C LYS A 187 19.54 18.72 15.94
N ASP A 188 18.35 19.08 15.48
CA ASP A 188 17.41 19.99 16.16
C ASP A 188 16.26 19.26 16.87
N ASP A 189 16.23 17.91 16.83
CA ASP A 189 15.24 17.11 17.58
C ASP A 189 15.64 17.09 19.06
N ALA A 190 15.21 18.10 19.82
CA ALA A 190 15.37 18.10 21.27
C ALA A 190 14.54 16.95 21.87
N PRO A 191 15.05 16.24 22.89
CA PRO A 191 14.28 15.18 23.54
C PRO A 191 13.09 15.82 24.27
N GLY A 192 11.86 15.63 23.77
CA GLY A 192 10.65 16.02 24.47
C GLY A 192 9.49 16.62 23.66
N GLU A 193 9.66 17.01 22.41
CA GLU A 193 8.53 17.50 21.61
C GLU A 193 8.00 16.41 20.67
N ALA A 194 6.72 16.04 20.88
CA ALA A 194 5.99 15.21 19.93
C ALA A 194 5.95 15.92 18.57
N PRO A 195 6.15 15.22 17.44
CA PRO A 195 6.11 15.83 16.12
C PRO A 195 4.71 16.41 15.89
N THR A 196 4.63 17.73 15.82
CA THR A 196 3.45 18.39 15.28
C THR A 196 3.29 17.93 13.84
N ALA A 197 2.08 17.49 13.49
CA ALA A 197 1.73 17.02 12.14
C ALA A 197 1.82 18.20 11.14
N GLY A 198 3.04 18.55 10.81
CA GLY A 198 3.34 19.39 9.66
C GLY A 198 3.37 18.50 8.43
N VAL A 199 2.67 18.89 7.37
CA VAL A 199 2.77 18.27 6.04
C VAL A 199 4.25 18.35 5.63
N GLY A 200 4.99 17.30 6.01
CA GLY A 200 6.44 17.26 5.91
C GLY A 200 6.86 17.18 4.45
N ALA A 201 7.74 18.07 4.08
CA ALA A 201 8.54 17.89 2.88
C ALA A 201 9.17 16.49 2.93
N SER A 202 8.92 15.69 1.91
CA SER A 202 9.66 14.44 1.69
C SER A 202 11.15 14.70 1.90
N PRO A 203 11.87 13.83 2.61
CA PRO A 203 13.30 13.95 2.71
C PRO A 203 13.83 14.05 1.28
N LYS A 204 14.70 15.02 1.03
CA LYS A 204 15.49 15.06 -0.19
C LYS A 204 16.41 13.84 -0.13
N THR A 205 15.90 12.67 -0.44
CA THR A 205 16.72 11.52 -0.80
C THR A 205 17.35 11.91 -2.12
N ASN A 206 18.57 12.46 -2.04
CA ASN A 206 19.47 12.49 -3.16
C ASN A 206 19.83 11.02 -3.46
N LEU A 207 18.90 10.30 -4.07
CA LEU A 207 19.23 9.16 -4.90
C LEU A 207 19.85 9.77 -6.16
N ALA A 208 21.10 10.28 -6.01
CA ALA A 208 21.92 10.56 -7.15
C ALA A 208 22.19 9.18 -7.77
N PHE A 209 21.44 8.84 -8.81
CA PHE A 209 21.82 7.76 -9.69
C PHE A 209 23.22 8.13 -10.21
N PRO A 210 24.22 7.24 -10.13
CA PRO A 210 25.53 7.54 -10.67
C PRO A 210 25.33 7.91 -12.15
N GLN A 211 25.75 9.11 -12.51
CA GLN A 211 25.86 9.53 -13.89
C GLN A 211 26.79 8.52 -14.57
N MET A 212 26.32 7.83 -15.60
CA MET A 212 27.15 7.02 -16.49
C MET A 212 27.98 7.94 -17.36
#